data_297aa182fc946b9091238e08bf9745f0
#
_entry.id   297aa182fc946b9091238e08bf9745f0
#
_cell.length_a   1.000
_cell.length_b   1.000
_cell.length_c   1.000
_cell.angle_alpha   90.00
_cell.angle_beta   90.00
_cell.angle_gamma   90.00
#
_symmetry.space_group_name_H-M   'P 1'
#
loop_
_entity.id
_entity.type
_entity.pdbx_description
1 polymer ?
#
loop_
_entity_poly.entity_id
_entity_poly.type
_entity_poly.pdbx_seq_one_letter_code
_entity_poly.pdbx_strand_id
1 'polypeptide(L)'
;METSNIRLKAALEATRLERLLQKFADEGISDDILDQLKEEDLAHLGVTRMGDRKRLISIFQKMFFNGITSNSMLEVRGGVLPPESELKGTVVDTFLIGKHMVLQEDWEWVRVWGICNGYDLGAGQANGSLTPVTHVNWYDAVKWCNAKSEHDGIEPIYACEGETYRKGEFGPSGSKIIQRKANALGYRLPLEAEWEWAAIGGILRQQEMASQAAATRNQTIIGDWRTPRESIFNELGIYNMTSNIWEWCWDHDNVETAHRIRSGALNDHGDKGRSLLHISHSPDSRLSVLGFRLARNIS
;
A
#
# COMPACT_ATOMS: atom_id res chain seq x y z
N MET A 1 -11.93 0.25 -33.03
CA MET A 1 -11.98 1.62 -32.48
C MET A 1 -12.52 1.65 -31.04
N GLU A 2 -12.12 0.69 -30.17
CA GLU A 2 -12.62 0.58 -28.79
C GLU A 2 -11.58 0.97 -27.71
N THR A 3 -10.39 1.48 -28.10
CA THR A 3 -9.32 1.76 -27.15
C THR A 3 -9.23 3.24 -26.71
N SER A 4 -10.16 4.10 -27.13
CA SER A 4 -9.92 5.54 -27.05
C SER A 4 -10.32 6.25 -25.74
N ASN A 5 -10.93 5.55 -24.77
CA ASN A 5 -11.42 6.20 -23.53
C ASN A 5 -11.20 5.37 -22.26
N ILE A 6 -10.09 4.64 -22.18
CA ILE A 6 -9.78 3.79 -21.02
C ILE A 6 -9.49 4.65 -19.78
N ARG A 7 -8.73 5.74 -19.94
CA ARG A 7 -8.37 6.65 -18.85
C ARG A 7 -9.59 7.40 -18.33
N LEU A 8 -10.40 7.93 -19.23
CA LEU A 8 -11.66 8.60 -18.88
C LEU A 8 -12.57 7.66 -18.09
N LYS A 9 -12.77 6.44 -18.59
CA LYS A 9 -13.59 5.43 -17.92
C LYS A 9 -13.07 5.14 -16.50
N ALA A 10 -11.78 4.89 -16.35
CA ALA A 10 -11.16 4.63 -15.04
C ALA A 10 -11.31 5.81 -14.07
N ALA A 11 -11.17 7.06 -14.56
CA ALA A 11 -11.36 8.25 -13.73
C ALA A 11 -12.82 8.43 -13.27
N LEU A 12 -13.78 8.17 -14.16
CA LEU A 12 -15.20 8.24 -13.81
C LEU A 12 -15.59 7.13 -12.82
N GLU A 13 -15.06 5.91 -12.97
CA GLU A 13 -15.22 4.83 -12.00
C GLU A 13 -14.64 5.20 -10.63
N ALA A 14 -13.43 5.73 -10.57
CA ALA A 14 -12.79 6.15 -9.33
C ALA A 14 -13.58 7.24 -8.57
N THR A 15 -14.37 8.05 -9.30
CA THR A 15 -15.20 9.11 -8.74
C THR A 15 -16.69 8.77 -8.63
N ARG A 16 -17.09 7.54 -9.02
CA ARG A 16 -18.50 7.07 -9.07
C ARG A 16 -19.37 7.93 -9.98
N LEU A 17 -18.81 8.32 -11.11
CA LEU A 17 -19.48 9.18 -12.11
C LEU A 17 -19.63 8.48 -13.46
N GLU A 18 -19.61 7.16 -13.52
CA GLU A 18 -19.67 6.32 -14.72
C GLU A 18 -20.87 6.67 -15.61
N ARG A 19 -21.97 7.12 -15.00
CA ARG A 19 -23.17 7.59 -15.69
C ARG A 19 -22.93 8.74 -16.67
N LEU A 20 -21.81 9.45 -16.51
CA LEU A 20 -21.45 10.58 -17.38
C LEU A 20 -20.61 10.16 -18.59
N LEU A 21 -20.17 8.91 -18.69
CA LEU A 21 -19.28 8.45 -19.75
C LEU A 21 -19.83 8.76 -21.16
N GLN A 22 -21.12 8.51 -21.38
CA GLN A 22 -21.75 8.79 -22.66
C GLN A 22 -21.73 10.30 -22.99
N LYS A 23 -21.99 11.14 -22.00
CA LYS A 23 -21.98 12.60 -22.20
C LYS A 23 -20.60 13.14 -22.56
N PHE A 24 -19.53 12.60 -21.95
CA PHE A 24 -18.16 12.94 -22.33
C PHE A 24 -17.87 12.51 -23.78
N ALA A 25 -18.35 11.34 -24.17
CA ALA A 25 -18.19 10.85 -25.54
C ALA A 25 -18.97 11.69 -26.55
N ASP A 26 -20.21 12.11 -26.24
CA ASP A 26 -21.06 12.96 -27.09
C ASP A 26 -20.44 14.34 -27.33
N GLU A 27 -19.70 14.87 -26.35
CA GLU A 27 -18.95 16.13 -26.45
C GLU A 27 -17.53 15.93 -27.02
N GLY A 28 -17.22 14.75 -27.52
CA GLY A 28 -15.93 14.43 -28.15
C GLY A 28 -14.73 14.43 -27.20
N ILE A 29 -14.95 14.28 -25.90
CA ILE A 29 -13.88 14.22 -24.90
C ILE A 29 -13.25 12.83 -24.94
N SER A 30 -11.97 12.77 -25.24
CA SER A 30 -11.17 11.55 -25.32
C SER A 30 -9.95 11.62 -24.40
N ASP A 31 -9.27 10.49 -24.22
CA ASP A 31 -8.17 10.34 -23.27
C ASP A 31 -7.00 11.33 -23.46
N ASP A 32 -6.81 11.84 -24.67
CA ASP A 32 -5.71 12.74 -25.05
C ASP A 32 -5.88 14.21 -24.61
N ILE A 33 -7.10 14.61 -24.21
CA ILE A 33 -7.38 15.98 -23.78
C ILE A 33 -7.80 16.09 -22.30
N LEU A 34 -7.79 14.99 -21.55
CA LEU A 34 -8.26 14.99 -20.18
C LEU A 34 -7.48 15.93 -19.25
N ASP A 35 -6.18 16.09 -19.46
CA ASP A 35 -5.31 16.98 -18.70
C ASP A 35 -5.53 18.47 -18.98
N GLN A 36 -6.23 18.80 -20.08
CA GLN A 36 -6.57 20.16 -20.48
C GLN A 36 -7.92 20.62 -19.92
N LEU A 37 -8.75 19.68 -19.42
CA LEU A 37 -10.06 19.99 -18.87
C LEU A 37 -9.96 20.83 -17.59
N LYS A 38 -10.79 21.89 -17.53
CA LYS A 38 -10.92 22.78 -16.39
C LYS A 38 -12.19 22.48 -15.59
N GLU A 39 -12.30 23.06 -14.41
CA GLU A 39 -13.46 22.90 -13.54
C GLU A 39 -14.77 23.36 -14.23
N GLU A 40 -14.69 24.38 -15.07
CA GLU A 40 -15.83 24.91 -15.85
C GLU A 40 -16.30 23.89 -16.90
N ASP A 41 -15.37 23.22 -17.60
CA ASP A 41 -15.70 22.21 -18.60
C ASP A 41 -16.42 21.02 -17.95
N LEU A 42 -15.94 20.58 -16.80
CA LEU A 42 -16.57 19.50 -16.04
C LEU A 42 -17.98 19.89 -15.56
N ALA A 43 -18.21 21.17 -15.22
CA ALA A 43 -19.54 21.64 -14.86
C ALA A 43 -20.51 21.54 -16.07
N HIS A 44 -20.09 21.93 -17.27
CA HIS A 44 -20.86 21.78 -18.49
C HIS A 44 -21.11 20.30 -18.86
N LEU A 45 -20.15 19.44 -18.59
CA LEU A 45 -20.27 18.00 -18.77
C LEU A 45 -21.19 17.32 -17.73
N GLY A 46 -21.78 18.11 -16.81
CA GLY A 46 -22.78 17.62 -15.85
C GLY A 46 -22.20 17.12 -14.52
N VAL A 47 -20.93 17.40 -14.23
CA VAL A 47 -20.35 17.17 -12.91
C VAL A 47 -20.78 18.31 -11.98
N THR A 48 -21.93 18.15 -11.35
CA THR A 48 -22.61 19.23 -10.60
C THR A 48 -21.89 19.63 -9.30
N ARG A 49 -21.31 18.65 -8.59
CA ARG A 49 -20.65 18.90 -7.31
C ARG A 49 -19.22 19.41 -7.51
N MET A 50 -18.90 20.53 -6.90
CA MET A 50 -17.54 21.09 -6.95
C MET A 50 -16.45 20.11 -6.46
N GLY A 51 -16.74 19.34 -5.40
CA GLY A 51 -15.81 18.34 -4.90
C GLY A 51 -15.48 17.24 -5.90
N ASP A 52 -16.45 16.81 -6.70
CA ASP A 52 -16.27 15.80 -7.73
C ASP A 52 -15.46 16.36 -8.92
N ARG A 53 -15.70 17.62 -9.29
CA ARG A 53 -14.89 18.31 -10.31
C ARG A 53 -13.42 18.40 -9.92
N LYS A 54 -13.14 18.83 -8.69
CA LYS A 54 -11.76 18.91 -8.18
C LYS A 54 -11.07 17.55 -8.13
N ARG A 55 -11.80 16.49 -7.73
CA ARG A 55 -11.26 15.11 -7.74
C ARG A 55 -10.93 14.66 -9.16
N LEU A 56 -11.84 14.86 -10.13
CA LEU A 56 -11.59 14.49 -11.53
C LEU A 56 -10.39 15.23 -12.10
N ILE A 57 -10.29 16.54 -11.92
CA ILE A 57 -9.13 17.32 -12.37
C ILE A 57 -7.83 16.77 -11.75
N SER A 58 -7.84 16.52 -10.44
CA SER A 58 -6.68 15.93 -9.76
C SER A 58 -6.30 14.56 -10.35
N ILE A 59 -7.28 13.72 -10.67
CA ILE A 59 -7.05 12.42 -11.29
C ILE A 59 -6.50 12.60 -12.71
N PHE A 60 -7.10 13.45 -13.53
CA PHE A 60 -6.64 13.71 -14.89
C PHE A 60 -5.20 14.23 -14.91
N GLN A 61 -4.89 15.23 -14.08
CA GLN A 61 -3.52 15.74 -13.94
C GLN A 61 -2.53 14.65 -13.52
N LYS A 62 -2.92 13.80 -12.58
CA LYS A 62 -2.09 12.68 -12.11
C LYS A 62 -1.88 11.59 -13.17
N MET A 63 -2.85 11.33 -14.05
CA MET A 63 -2.71 10.37 -15.15
C MET A 63 -1.62 10.74 -16.16
N PHE A 64 -1.34 12.04 -16.31
CA PHE A 64 -0.32 12.56 -17.22
C PHE A 64 0.97 12.97 -16.49
N PHE A 65 0.96 12.94 -15.15
CA PHE A 65 2.13 13.31 -14.35
C PHE A 65 3.04 12.09 -14.14
N ASN A 66 4.26 12.14 -14.68
CA ASN A 66 5.30 11.13 -14.48
C ASN A 66 6.11 11.38 -13.19
N GLY A 67 5.45 11.79 -12.12
CA GLY A 67 6.10 12.13 -10.86
C GLY A 67 6.04 11.00 -9.83
N ILE A 68 7.02 11.01 -8.92
CA ILE A 68 7.14 10.05 -7.80
C ILE A 68 6.00 10.27 -6.80
N THR A 69 5.32 9.20 -6.35
CA THR A 69 4.31 9.26 -5.28
C THR A 69 4.91 9.69 -3.95
N SER A 70 4.10 10.27 -3.09
CA SER A 70 4.51 10.90 -1.82
C SER A 70 5.04 9.92 -0.76
N ASN A 71 4.91 8.61 -0.96
CA ASN A 71 5.36 7.62 0.01
C ASN A 71 6.89 7.48 -0.01
N SER A 72 7.57 8.32 0.80
CA SER A 72 9.02 8.25 0.95
C SER A 72 9.44 6.91 1.56
N MET A 73 10.42 6.26 0.94
CA MET A 73 11.03 5.04 1.46
C MET A 73 12.18 5.39 2.38
N LEU A 74 12.32 4.62 3.45
CA LEU A 74 13.45 4.68 4.39
C LEU A 74 14.31 3.44 4.28
N GLU A 75 15.62 3.62 4.30
CA GLU A 75 16.57 2.52 4.43
C GLU A 75 16.59 2.02 5.87
N VAL A 76 16.33 0.74 6.03
CA VAL A 76 16.45 0.02 7.30
C VAL A 76 17.64 -0.92 7.21
N ARG A 77 18.69 -0.64 7.96
CA ARG A 77 19.88 -1.49 8.01
C ARG A 77 19.51 -2.86 8.59
N GLY A 78 20.02 -3.89 7.94
CA GLY A 78 19.84 -5.27 8.35
C GLY A 78 20.41 -5.58 9.74
N GLY A 79 20.04 -6.72 10.26
CA GLY A 79 20.47 -7.22 11.57
C GLY A 79 19.86 -8.56 11.89
N VAL A 80 19.77 -8.89 13.17
CA VAL A 80 19.25 -10.17 13.65
C VAL A 80 18.12 -9.90 14.64
N LEU A 81 16.97 -10.52 14.43
CA LEU A 81 15.82 -10.39 15.35
C LEU A 81 16.19 -10.88 16.75
N PRO A 82 15.82 -10.11 17.81
CA PRO A 82 16.24 -10.37 19.18
C PRO A 82 15.58 -11.62 19.77
N PRO A 83 16.08 -12.13 20.90
CA PRO A 83 15.57 -13.35 21.54
C PRO A 83 14.09 -13.27 21.96
N GLU A 84 13.56 -12.08 22.19
CA GLU A 84 12.18 -11.81 22.60
C GLU A 84 11.20 -11.91 21.43
N SER A 85 11.71 -11.93 20.19
CA SER A 85 10.91 -12.11 18.99
C SER A 85 10.50 -13.58 18.82
N GLU A 86 9.30 -13.82 18.32
CA GLU A 86 8.90 -15.16 17.88
C GLU A 86 9.72 -15.63 16.66
N LEU A 87 10.25 -14.67 15.87
CA LEU A 87 11.17 -14.88 14.75
C LEU A 87 12.64 -14.77 15.18
N LYS A 88 12.95 -15.00 16.46
CA LYS A 88 14.30 -14.87 17.04
C LYS A 88 15.38 -15.52 16.18
N GLY A 89 16.47 -14.82 16.03
CA GLY A 89 17.63 -15.32 15.28
C GLY A 89 17.50 -15.21 13.76
N THR A 90 16.36 -14.78 13.25
CA THR A 90 16.20 -14.52 11.81
C THR A 90 17.07 -13.33 11.40
N VAL A 91 17.90 -13.54 10.39
CA VAL A 91 18.71 -12.50 9.77
C VAL A 91 17.83 -11.70 8.82
N VAL A 92 17.83 -10.41 8.97
CA VAL A 92 17.14 -9.45 8.09
C VAL A 92 18.20 -8.70 7.30
N ASP A 93 18.11 -8.74 5.98
CA ASP A 93 18.98 -7.95 5.10
C ASP A 93 18.60 -6.47 5.16
N THR A 94 19.48 -5.59 4.68
CA THR A 94 19.16 -4.17 4.51
C THR A 94 18.11 -4.01 3.41
N PHE A 95 17.07 -3.21 3.67
CA PHE A 95 15.94 -3.02 2.76
C PHE A 95 15.39 -1.60 2.87
N LEU A 96 14.52 -1.24 1.92
CA LEU A 96 13.75 0.00 1.97
C LEU A 96 12.33 -0.32 2.45
N ILE A 97 11.75 0.55 3.30
CA ILE A 97 10.38 0.45 3.78
C ILE A 97 9.64 1.79 3.65
N GLY A 98 8.36 1.77 3.33
CA GLY A 98 7.52 2.96 3.30
C GLY A 98 7.41 3.60 4.69
N LYS A 99 7.65 4.91 4.77
CA LYS A 99 7.45 5.71 6.00
C LYS A 99 6.04 5.54 6.56
N HIS A 100 5.08 5.51 5.67
CA HIS A 100 3.65 5.37 5.96
C HIS A 100 3.11 4.08 5.32
N MET A 101 1.97 3.63 5.81
CA MET A 101 1.12 2.72 5.05
C MET A 101 0.72 3.38 3.72
N VAL A 102 0.28 2.61 2.75
CA VAL A 102 -0.26 3.17 1.50
C VAL A 102 -1.53 3.95 1.83
N LEU A 103 -1.56 5.23 1.48
CA LEU A 103 -2.70 6.10 1.70
C LEU A 103 -3.73 5.97 0.57
N GLN A 104 -4.99 6.35 0.85
CA GLN A 104 -6.06 6.28 -0.14
C GLN A 104 -5.74 7.08 -1.41
N GLU A 105 -5.10 8.25 -1.29
CA GLU A 105 -4.73 9.04 -2.47
C GLU A 105 -3.66 8.35 -3.32
N ASP A 106 -2.65 7.72 -2.71
CA ASP A 106 -1.63 6.94 -3.41
C ASP A 106 -2.25 5.71 -4.07
N TRP A 107 -3.16 5.02 -3.32
CA TRP A 107 -3.90 3.88 -3.82
C TRP A 107 -4.69 4.22 -5.08
N GLU A 108 -5.53 5.24 -5.05
CA GLU A 108 -6.36 5.62 -6.19
C GLU A 108 -5.53 6.08 -7.38
N TRP A 109 -4.45 6.79 -7.14
CA TRP A 109 -3.58 7.23 -8.21
C TRP A 109 -2.98 6.05 -8.99
N VAL A 110 -2.31 5.12 -8.30
CA VAL A 110 -1.72 3.94 -8.95
C VAL A 110 -2.80 3.00 -9.49
N ARG A 111 -3.95 2.89 -8.79
CA ARG A 111 -5.09 2.09 -9.24
C ARG A 111 -5.61 2.56 -10.60
N VAL A 112 -5.85 3.86 -10.75
CA VAL A 112 -6.33 4.42 -12.02
C VAL A 112 -5.33 4.17 -13.15
N TRP A 113 -4.06 4.42 -12.92
CA TRP A 113 -3.01 4.08 -13.86
C TRP A 113 -2.98 2.57 -14.17
N GLY A 114 -3.05 1.75 -13.15
CA GLY A 114 -3.01 0.29 -13.25
C GLY A 114 -4.16 -0.27 -14.11
N ILE A 115 -5.39 0.19 -13.89
CA ILE A 115 -6.56 -0.22 -14.71
C ILE A 115 -6.31 0.11 -16.19
N CYS A 116 -5.77 1.28 -16.51
CA CYS A 116 -5.40 1.65 -17.88
C CYS A 116 -4.29 0.76 -18.46
N ASN A 117 -3.48 0.13 -17.62
CA ASN A 117 -2.35 -0.74 -18.00
C ASN A 117 -2.62 -2.23 -17.75
N GLY A 118 -3.90 -2.60 -17.66
CA GLY A 118 -4.36 -4.00 -17.64
C GLY A 118 -4.38 -4.68 -16.28
N TYR A 119 -4.28 -3.93 -15.17
CA TYR A 119 -4.47 -4.44 -13.82
C TYR A 119 -5.95 -4.47 -13.43
N ASP A 120 -6.36 -5.48 -12.66
CA ASP A 120 -7.68 -5.56 -12.03
C ASP A 120 -7.59 -5.17 -10.55
N LEU A 121 -7.60 -3.90 -10.25
CA LEU A 121 -7.47 -3.35 -8.90
C LEU A 121 -8.82 -2.88 -8.35
N GLY A 122 -9.23 -3.42 -7.22
CA GLY A 122 -10.43 -3.00 -6.49
C GLY A 122 -10.34 -1.58 -5.96
N ALA A 123 -11.46 -0.99 -5.55
CA ALA A 123 -11.53 0.42 -5.17
C ALA A 123 -10.90 0.72 -3.79
N GLY A 124 -10.69 -0.24 -2.91
CA GLY A 124 -10.27 0.05 -1.53
C GLY A 124 -11.25 0.98 -0.80
N GLN A 125 -11.04 1.23 0.47
CA GLN A 125 -11.82 2.18 1.26
C GLN A 125 -10.92 2.93 2.25
N ALA A 126 -11.28 4.16 2.58
CA ALA A 126 -10.64 4.94 3.63
C ALA A 126 -11.57 6.04 4.16
N ASN A 127 -11.25 6.60 5.31
CA ASN A 127 -12.02 7.71 5.92
C ASN A 127 -11.55 9.10 5.45
N GLY A 128 -10.71 9.15 4.43
CA GLY A 128 -10.16 10.38 3.83
C GLY A 128 -8.96 10.10 2.94
N SER A 129 -8.59 11.03 2.10
CA SER A 129 -7.50 10.84 1.12
C SER A 129 -6.14 10.55 1.77
N LEU A 130 -5.88 11.15 2.93
CA LEU A 130 -4.63 11.03 3.69
C LEU A 130 -4.68 9.96 4.79
N THR A 131 -5.66 9.05 4.77
CA THR A 131 -5.73 7.91 5.68
C THR A 131 -5.30 6.63 4.97
N PRO A 132 -4.81 5.62 5.69
CA PRO A 132 -4.45 4.34 5.10
C PRO A 132 -5.61 3.72 4.31
N VAL A 133 -5.32 3.19 3.14
CA VAL A 133 -6.28 2.38 2.40
C VAL A 133 -6.54 1.07 3.14
N THR A 134 -7.82 0.70 3.22
CA THR A 134 -8.28 -0.56 3.81
C THR A 134 -9.26 -1.27 2.87
N HIS A 135 -9.84 -2.40 3.27
CA HIS A 135 -10.68 -3.23 2.40
C HIS A 135 -9.98 -3.67 1.11
N VAL A 136 -8.66 -3.77 1.15
CA VAL A 136 -7.81 -4.32 0.09
C VAL A 136 -7.32 -5.69 0.52
N ASN A 137 -7.47 -6.69 -0.33
CA ASN A 137 -6.98 -8.01 -0.04
C ASN A 137 -5.50 -8.16 -0.42
N TRP A 138 -4.90 -9.30 -0.12
CA TRP A 138 -3.50 -9.54 -0.41
C TRP A 138 -3.19 -9.48 -1.92
N TYR A 139 -4.07 -10.02 -2.75
CA TYR A 139 -3.92 -9.98 -4.21
C TYR A 139 -3.94 -8.56 -4.76
N ASP A 140 -4.84 -7.71 -4.25
CA ASP A 140 -4.87 -6.30 -4.63
C ASP A 140 -3.56 -5.59 -4.24
N ALA A 141 -3.07 -5.83 -3.03
CA ALA A 141 -1.83 -5.21 -2.55
C ALA A 141 -0.62 -5.61 -3.42
N VAL A 142 -0.52 -6.90 -3.79
CA VAL A 142 0.53 -7.45 -4.64
C VAL A 142 0.45 -6.89 -6.07
N LYS A 143 -0.74 -6.88 -6.67
CA LYS A 143 -0.97 -6.28 -8.00
C LYS A 143 -0.66 -4.78 -7.99
N TRP A 144 -1.05 -4.07 -6.94
CA TRP A 144 -0.79 -2.64 -6.79
C TRP A 144 0.72 -2.35 -6.68
N CYS A 145 1.48 -3.16 -5.96
CA CYS A 145 2.95 -3.07 -5.92
C CYS A 145 3.58 -3.18 -7.31
N ASN A 146 3.09 -4.12 -8.14
CA ASN A 146 3.54 -4.26 -9.51
C ASN A 146 3.16 -3.04 -10.37
N ALA A 147 1.89 -2.59 -10.27
CA ALA A 147 1.42 -1.40 -10.99
C ALA A 147 2.24 -0.15 -10.61
N LYS A 148 2.54 0.02 -9.32
CA LYS A 148 3.40 1.10 -8.82
C LYS A 148 4.82 0.99 -9.36
N SER A 149 5.37 -0.21 -9.45
CA SER A 149 6.70 -0.44 -10.01
C SER A 149 6.75 -0.05 -11.48
N GLU A 150 5.82 -0.54 -12.30
CA GLU A 150 5.76 -0.18 -13.72
C GLU A 150 5.51 1.32 -13.93
N HIS A 151 4.61 1.91 -13.12
CA HIS A 151 4.37 3.35 -13.15
C HIS A 151 5.65 4.17 -12.93
N ASP A 152 6.50 3.73 -12.02
CA ASP A 152 7.76 4.41 -11.69
C ASP A 152 8.93 3.96 -12.59
N GLY A 153 8.69 3.15 -13.61
CA GLY A 153 9.72 2.66 -14.54
C GLY A 153 10.65 1.62 -13.92
N ILE A 154 10.21 0.90 -12.89
CA ILE A 154 10.98 -0.13 -12.18
C ILE A 154 10.42 -1.50 -12.53
N GLU A 155 11.27 -2.51 -12.68
CA GLU A 155 10.82 -3.88 -12.96
C GLU A 155 9.92 -4.42 -11.85
N PRO A 156 8.68 -4.88 -12.17
CA PRO A 156 7.79 -5.51 -11.21
C PRO A 156 8.36 -6.80 -10.63
N ILE A 157 8.11 -7.01 -9.33
CA ILE A 157 8.69 -8.16 -8.62
C ILE A 157 7.78 -9.40 -8.64
N TYR A 158 6.46 -9.25 -8.76
CA TYR A 158 5.54 -10.38 -8.69
C TYR A 158 5.17 -10.91 -10.07
N ALA A 159 5.31 -12.22 -10.23
CA ALA A 159 4.99 -12.93 -11.47
C ALA A 159 4.03 -14.10 -11.21
N CYS A 160 3.22 -14.43 -12.19
CA CYS A 160 2.39 -15.60 -12.23
C CYS A 160 2.60 -16.28 -13.59
N GLU A 161 2.94 -17.57 -13.58
CA GLU A 161 3.24 -18.33 -14.81
C GLU A 161 4.29 -17.68 -15.73
N GLY A 162 5.27 -16.98 -15.12
CA GLY A 162 6.36 -16.30 -15.85
C GLY A 162 6.05 -14.88 -16.29
N GLU A 163 4.79 -14.46 -16.27
CA GLU A 163 4.35 -13.13 -16.65
C GLU A 163 4.16 -12.21 -15.45
N THR A 164 4.25 -10.90 -15.64
CA THR A 164 3.91 -9.92 -14.58
C THR A 164 2.48 -10.14 -14.09
N TYR A 165 2.31 -10.35 -12.78
CA TYR A 165 1.01 -10.61 -12.20
C TYR A 165 0.16 -9.34 -12.16
N ARG A 166 -0.92 -9.33 -12.99
CA ARG A 166 -1.83 -8.19 -13.14
C ARG A 166 -3.28 -8.49 -12.80
N LYS A 167 -3.71 -9.77 -12.91
CA LYS A 167 -5.13 -10.13 -12.83
C LYS A 167 -5.38 -11.42 -12.06
N GLY A 168 -6.58 -11.49 -11.49
CA GLY A 168 -7.10 -12.67 -10.81
C GLY A 168 -6.87 -12.66 -9.31
N GLU A 169 -7.65 -13.47 -8.64
CA GLU A 169 -7.51 -13.84 -7.23
C GLU A 169 -7.57 -15.37 -7.18
N PHE A 170 -6.51 -16.00 -6.73
CA PHE A 170 -6.38 -17.45 -6.74
C PHE A 170 -6.54 -17.91 -5.29
N GLY A 171 -7.75 -18.27 -4.87
CA GLY A 171 -8.01 -18.74 -3.50
C GLY A 171 -7.05 -19.83 -3.03
N PRO A 172 -7.12 -20.28 -1.78
CA PRO A 172 -6.18 -21.22 -1.17
C PRO A 172 -6.06 -22.58 -1.88
N SER A 173 -6.98 -22.90 -2.74
CA SER A 173 -6.96 -24.10 -3.63
C SER A 173 -6.66 -23.76 -5.09
N GLY A 174 -6.23 -22.52 -5.37
CA GLY A 174 -5.94 -22.06 -6.74
C GLY A 174 -4.77 -22.80 -7.36
N SER A 175 -4.91 -23.12 -8.65
CA SER A 175 -3.87 -23.80 -9.42
C SER A 175 -2.68 -22.91 -9.79
N LYS A 176 -2.73 -21.63 -9.48
CA LYS A 176 -1.72 -20.64 -9.88
C LYS A 176 -1.00 -20.07 -8.68
N ILE A 177 0.32 -20.10 -8.75
CA ILE A 177 1.22 -19.60 -7.70
C ILE A 177 1.79 -18.26 -8.14
N ILE A 178 1.64 -17.26 -7.27
CA ILE A 178 2.33 -15.98 -7.44
C ILE A 178 3.73 -16.11 -6.87
N GLN A 179 4.72 -15.78 -7.68
CA GLN A 179 6.13 -15.89 -7.33
C GLN A 179 6.77 -14.50 -7.24
N ARG A 180 7.77 -14.38 -6.38
CA ARG A 180 8.59 -13.18 -6.26
C ARG A 180 9.90 -13.38 -7.02
N LYS A 181 10.22 -12.50 -7.97
CA LYS A 181 11.51 -12.48 -8.67
C LYS A 181 12.60 -12.07 -7.67
N ALA A 182 13.63 -12.90 -7.49
CA ALA A 182 14.62 -12.72 -6.43
C ALA A 182 15.41 -11.39 -6.56
N ASN A 183 15.74 -10.97 -7.77
CA ASN A 183 16.64 -9.82 -8.02
C ASN A 183 15.90 -8.56 -8.49
N ALA A 184 14.58 -8.58 -8.56
CA ALA A 184 13.82 -7.40 -8.97
C ALA A 184 13.80 -6.36 -7.85
N LEU A 185 13.91 -5.08 -8.26
CA LEU A 185 13.95 -3.91 -7.36
C LEU A 185 12.60 -3.22 -7.22
N GLY A 186 11.52 -3.82 -7.73
CA GLY A 186 10.18 -3.29 -7.67
C GLY A 186 9.65 -3.16 -6.24
N TYR A 187 8.55 -2.44 -6.11
CA TYR A 187 7.80 -2.37 -4.86
C TYR A 187 7.19 -3.72 -4.52
N ARG A 188 7.15 -4.03 -3.24
CA ARG A 188 6.63 -5.28 -2.69
C ARG A 188 6.02 -5.09 -1.31
N LEU A 189 5.36 -6.11 -0.81
CA LEU A 189 5.03 -6.23 0.60
C LEU A 189 6.31 -6.50 1.40
N PRO A 190 6.41 -6.05 2.66
CA PRO A 190 7.49 -6.46 3.54
C PRO A 190 7.41 -7.96 3.83
N LEU A 191 8.54 -8.58 4.12
CA LEU A 191 8.58 -9.85 4.82
C LEU A 191 8.13 -9.65 6.27
N GLU A 192 7.60 -10.69 6.89
CA GLU A 192 7.20 -10.65 8.29
C GLU A 192 8.35 -10.21 9.20
N ALA A 193 9.55 -10.75 8.97
CA ALA A 193 10.76 -10.40 9.70
C ALA A 193 11.22 -8.96 9.46
N GLU A 194 11.09 -8.45 8.23
CA GLU A 194 11.41 -7.05 7.90
C GLU A 194 10.45 -6.08 8.59
N TRP A 195 9.15 -6.40 8.58
CA TRP A 195 8.16 -5.58 9.25
C TRP A 195 8.44 -5.50 10.75
N GLU A 196 8.69 -6.63 11.40
CA GLU A 196 9.01 -6.68 12.84
C GLU A 196 10.30 -5.92 13.15
N TRP A 197 11.36 -6.15 12.36
CA TRP A 197 12.64 -5.46 12.52
C TRP A 197 12.50 -3.94 12.44
N ALA A 198 11.74 -3.45 11.46
CA ALA A 198 11.42 -2.04 11.33
C ALA A 198 10.59 -1.52 12.50
N ALA A 199 9.61 -2.28 12.97
CA ALA A 199 8.73 -1.90 14.07
C ALA A 199 9.45 -1.74 15.40
N ILE A 200 10.42 -2.60 15.69
CA ILE A 200 11.22 -2.53 16.93
C ILE A 200 12.32 -1.46 16.90
N GLY A 201 12.49 -0.72 15.79
CA GLY A 201 13.50 0.32 15.65
C GLY A 201 14.84 -0.15 15.05
N GLY A 202 14.90 -1.38 14.54
CA GLY A 202 16.07 -1.92 13.84
C GLY A 202 17.35 -1.91 14.69
N ILE A 203 18.47 -1.68 14.03
CA ILE A 203 19.79 -1.68 14.69
C ILE A 203 19.96 -0.54 15.72
N LEU A 204 19.22 0.55 15.58
CA LEU A 204 19.31 1.68 16.52
C LEU A 204 18.89 1.23 17.92
N ARG A 205 17.81 0.45 18.04
CA ARG A 205 17.38 -0.11 19.31
C ARG A 205 18.37 -1.12 19.86
N GLN A 206 18.96 -1.98 19.01
CA GLN A 206 20.00 -2.91 19.47
C GLN A 206 21.20 -2.17 20.08
N GLN A 207 21.64 -1.08 19.50
CA GLN A 207 22.74 -0.25 20.01
C GLN A 207 22.38 0.44 21.33
N GLU A 208 21.15 0.93 21.48
CA GLU A 208 20.66 1.51 22.72
C GLU A 208 20.57 0.49 23.85
N MET A 209 20.06 -0.69 23.59
CA MET A 209 20.00 -1.79 24.57
C MET A 209 21.40 -2.22 25.03
N ALA A 210 22.36 -2.26 24.12
CA ALA A 210 23.75 -2.57 24.43
C ALA A 210 24.43 -1.48 25.26
N SER A 211 24.00 -0.22 25.18
CA SER A 211 24.61 0.92 25.88
C SER A 211 24.01 1.26 27.24
N GLN A 212 23.05 0.46 27.77
CA GLN A 212 22.33 0.70 29.05
C GLN A 212 21.61 2.06 29.16
N ALA A 213 21.50 2.84 28.10
CA ALA A 213 20.84 4.13 28.07
C ALA A 213 19.31 4.05 27.89
N ALA A 214 18.75 2.84 27.81
CA ALA A 214 17.39 2.57 27.38
C ALA A 214 16.28 2.78 28.45
N ALA A 215 16.61 3.21 29.67
CA ALA A 215 15.64 3.19 30.78
C ALA A 215 14.58 4.30 30.76
N THR A 216 14.66 5.30 29.87
CA THR A 216 13.87 6.53 30.05
C THR A 216 13.00 6.95 28.85
N ARG A 217 12.96 6.25 27.73
CA ARG A 217 12.24 6.67 26.52
C ARG A 217 11.07 5.81 26.08
N ASN A 218 10.45 5.07 26.98
CA ASN A 218 9.28 4.24 26.66
C ASN A 218 7.96 4.99 26.89
N GLN A 219 7.71 6.08 26.18
CA GLN A 219 6.35 6.58 26.03
C GLN A 219 5.79 6.12 24.69
N THR A 220 5.10 4.98 24.73
CA THR A 220 4.24 4.55 23.64
C THR A 220 2.96 5.38 23.71
N ILE A 221 2.86 6.40 22.89
CA ILE A 221 1.60 7.13 22.72
C ILE A 221 0.83 6.36 21.65
N ILE A 222 -0.39 5.94 21.97
CA ILE A 222 -1.30 5.31 21.02
C ILE A 222 -1.91 6.44 20.19
N GLY A 223 -1.53 6.54 18.93
CA GLY A 223 -2.14 7.49 18.01
C GLY A 223 -3.47 6.96 17.47
N ASP A 224 -4.48 7.83 17.42
CA ASP A 224 -5.70 7.55 16.65
C ASP A 224 -5.33 7.53 15.15
N TRP A 225 -5.50 6.38 14.48
CA TRP A 225 -5.25 6.18 13.05
C TRP A 225 -6.02 7.15 12.13
N ARG A 226 -6.99 7.88 12.70
CA ARG A 226 -7.83 8.85 11.97
C ARG A 226 -7.11 10.13 11.59
N THR A 227 -5.92 10.39 12.14
CA THR A 227 -5.15 11.62 11.87
C THR A 227 -3.71 11.31 11.46
N PRO A 228 -3.43 11.09 10.15
CA PRO A 228 -2.12 10.62 9.66
C PRO A 228 -0.94 11.55 9.94
N ARG A 229 -1.18 12.84 10.15
CA ARG A 229 -0.12 13.85 10.37
C ARG A 229 0.29 14.02 11.83
N GLU A 230 -0.49 13.52 12.78
CA GLU A 230 -0.17 13.54 14.22
C GLU A 230 0.25 12.16 14.73
N SER A 231 0.60 11.28 13.83
CA SER A 231 0.91 9.89 14.07
C SER A 231 2.25 9.74 14.76
N ILE A 232 2.33 8.73 15.61
CA ILE A 232 3.54 8.33 16.31
C ILE A 232 4.47 7.65 15.32
N PHE A 233 5.72 8.01 15.38
CA PHE A 233 6.80 7.37 14.67
C PHE A 233 7.78 6.73 15.67
N ASN A 234 8.43 5.65 15.23
CA ASN A 234 9.49 5.01 16.00
C ASN A 234 10.85 5.69 15.76
N GLU A 235 11.91 5.16 16.35
CA GLU A 235 13.27 5.68 16.30
C GLU A 235 13.82 5.81 14.86
N LEU A 236 13.28 5.01 13.92
CA LEU A 236 13.62 5.09 12.49
C LEU A 236 12.82 6.17 11.73
N GLY A 237 11.84 6.80 12.37
CA GLY A 237 10.93 7.74 11.72
C GLY A 237 9.86 7.07 10.88
N ILE A 238 9.51 5.81 11.18
CA ILE A 238 8.45 5.04 10.52
C ILE A 238 7.16 5.23 11.31
N TYR A 239 6.11 5.64 10.62
CA TYR A 239 4.82 5.97 11.22
C TYR A 239 3.91 4.76 11.40
N ASN A 240 3.15 4.78 12.49
CA ASN A 240 2.01 3.89 12.75
C ASN A 240 2.33 2.39 12.86
N MET A 241 3.58 2.01 13.16
CA MET A 241 3.95 0.62 13.40
C MET A 241 3.24 0.01 14.63
N THR A 242 2.62 0.86 15.47
CA THR A 242 1.85 0.47 16.66
C THR A 242 0.37 0.88 16.56
N SER A 243 -0.16 1.00 15.35
CA SER A 243 -1.56 1.36 15.11
C SER A 243 -2.49 0.14 15.18
N ASN A 244 -3.81 0.41 15.24
CA ASN A 244 -4.84 -0.63 15.20
C ASN A 244 -5.15 -1.14 13.77
N ILE A 245 -4.37 -0.74 12.77
CA ILE A 245 -4.51 -1.25 11.41
C ILE A 245 -3.49 -2.37 11.22
N TRP A 246 -3.99 -3.51 10.78
CA TRP A 246 -3.17 -4.65 10.35
C TRP A 246 -2.57 -4.37 8.98
N GLU A 247 -1.39 -4.95 8.75
CA GLU A 247 -0.65 -4.78 7.51
C GLU A 247 -0.31 -6.12 6.88
N TRP A 248 -0.68 -6.29 5.61
CA TRP A 248 -0.29 -7.46 4.83
C TRP A 248 1.23 -7.59 4.73
N CYS A 249 1.72 -8.81 4.98
CA CYS A 249 3.08 -9.24 4.67
C CYS A 249 3.09 -10.23 3.49
N TRP A 250 4.27 -10.45 2.94
CA TRP A 250 4.44 -11.43 1.86
C TRP A 250 4.31 -12.86 2.35
N ASP A 251 4.80 -13.15 3.56
CA ASP A 251 4.89 -14.50 4.10
C ASP A 251 3.51 -15.14 4.25
N HIS A 252 3.47 -16.45 4.18
CA HIS A 252 2.27 -17.27 4.35
C HIS A 252 2.48 -18.31 5.44
N ASP A 253 1.41 -18.95 5.88
CA ASP A 253 1.47 -20.06 6.81
C ASP A 253 2.05 -21.33 6.14
N ASN A 254 2.34 -22.34 6.96
CA ASN A 254 2.99 -23.58 6.50
C ASN A 254 2.18 -24.37 5.46
N VAL A 255 0.91 -24.09 5.30
CA VAL A 255 0.00 -24.76 4.35
C VAL A 255 -0.34 -23.85 3.15
N GLU A 256 0.31 -22.68 3.06
CA GLU A 256 0.14 -21.70 1.96
C GLU A 256 -1.31 -21.24 1.75
N THR A 257 -2.15 -21.38 2.78
CA THR A 257 -3.57 -21.04 2.70
C THR A 257 -3.90 -19.66 3.23
N ALA A 258 -3.00 -19.05 4.01
CA ALA A 258 -3.20 -17.74 4.59
C ALA A 258 -1.88 -16.95 4.65
N HIS A 259 -1.96 -15.66 4.39
CA HIS A 259 -0.81 -14.76 4.47
C HIS A 259 -0.71 -14.11 5.83
N ARG A 260 0.52 -13.81 6.24
CA ARG A 260 0.80 -13.11 7.50
C ARG A 260 0.32 -11.68 7.44
N ILE A 261 -0.30 -11.25 8.53
CA ILE A 261 -0.59 -9.85 8.79
C ILE A 261 0.04 -9.46 10.13
N ARG A 262 0.52 -8.24 10.21
CA ARG A 262 1.22 -7.70 11.38
C ARG A 262 0.53 -6.44 11.90
N SER A 263 0.52 -6.27 13.21
CA SER A 263 0.05 -5.05 13.86
C SER A 263 0.81 -4.83 15.16
N GLY A 264 0.92 -3.57 15.57
CA GLY A 264 1.42 -3.21 16.89
C GLY A 264 0.30 -2.91 17.89
N ALA A 265 -0.90 -3.45 17.69
CA ALA A 265 -2.05 -3.22 18.56
C ALA A 265 -1.74 -3.62 20.02
N LEU A 266 -2.25 -2.81 20.96
CA LEU A 266 -2.18 -3.14 22.37
C LEU A 266 -3.09 -4.33 22.68
N ASN A 267 -2.62 -5.23 23.51
CA ASN A 267 -3.46 -6.21 24.15
C ASN A 267 -4.51 -5.49 25.03
N ASP A 268 -5.79 -5.90 24.99
CA ASP A 268 -6.88 -5.42 25.85
C ASP A 268 -6.59 -5.55 27.35
N HIS A 269 -5.48 -6.15 27.72
CA HIS A 269 -5.09 -6.40 29.12
C HIS A 269 -4.13 -5.38 29.73
N GLY A 270 -3.85 -4.28 29.03
CA GLY A 270 -3.06 -3.17 29.60
C GLY A 270 -1.62 -3.52 29.98
N ASP A 271 -1.15 -4.68 29.60
CA ASP A 271 0.23 -5.10 29.84
C ASP A 271 1.18 -4.27 28.98
N LYS A 272 2.10 -3.59 29.63
CA LYS A 272 3.05 -2.64 29.03
C LYS A 272 4.13 -3.28 28.15
N GLY A 273 3.95 -4.54 27.80
CA GLY A 273 4.79 -5.24 26.82
C GLY A 273 4.27 -4.95 25.40
N ARG A 274 5.10 -4.36 24.54
CA ARG A 274 4.82 -4.21 23.12
C ARG A 274 4.69 -5.61 22.51
N SER A 275 3.50 -6.17 22.50
CA SER A 275 3.24 -7.39 21.72
C SER A 275 3.05 -6.97 20.26
N LEU A 276 4.07 -7.22 19.45
CA LEU A 276 3.93 -7.15 18.01
C LEU A 276 3.11 -8.37 17.58
N LEU A 277 1.82 -8.15 17.37
CA LEU A 277 0.90 -9.23 17.03
C LEU A 277 1.12 -9.67 15.59
N HIS A 278 1.06 -10.96 15.37
CA HIS A 278 0.93 -11.55 14.06
C HIS A 278 -0.20 -12.59 14.05
N ILE A 279 -0.91 -12.66 12.96
CA ILE A 279 -1.88 -13.72 12.66
C ILE A 279 -1.80 -14.04 11.18
N SER A 280 -2.36 -15.18 10.79
CA SER A 280 -2.56 -15.53 9.38
C SER A 280 -4.01 -15.23 9.00
N HIS A 281 -4.20 -14.68 7.81
CA HIS A 281 -5.52 -14.37 7.28
C HIS A 281 -5.65 -14.81 5.82
N SER A 282 -6.88 -15.19 5.42
CA SER A 282 -7.13 -15.59 4.03
C SER A 282 -6.77 -14.46 3.06
N PRO A 283 -6.06 -14.76 1.94
CA PRO A 283 -5.57 -13.74 1.01
C PRO A 283 -6.66 -12.95 0.30
N ASP A 284 -7.90 -13.44 0.28
CA ASP A 284 -9.09 -12.78 -0.29
C ASP A 284 -9.81 -11.86 0.70
N SER A 285 -9.38 -11.80 1.96
CA SER A 285 -10.04 -11.02 3.00
C SER A 285 -9.92 -9.52 2.78
N ARG A 286 -11.04 -8.81 2.95
CA ARG A 286 -11.15 -7.35 2.84
C ARG A 286 -11.74 -6.79 4.13
N LEU A 287 -10.89 -6.29 5.02
CA LEU A 287 -11.29 -5.81 6.34
C LEU A 287 -11.10 -4.30 6.48
N SER A 288 -11.94 -3.65 7.28
CA SER A 288 -11.87 -2.20 7.55
C SER A 288 -10.64 -1.78 8.35
N VAL A 289 -9.92 -2.75 8.90
CA VAL A 289 -8.72 -2.55 9.73
C VAL A 289 -7.50 -3.24 9.12
N LEU A 290 -7.51 -3.51 7.82
CA LEU A 290 -6.42 -4.21 7.13
C LEU A 290 -6.03 -3.48 5.86
N GLY A 291 -4.78 -3.03 5.82
CA GLY A 291 -4.12 -2.36 4.71
C GLY A 291 -2.73 -2.94 4.47
N PHE A 292 -1.79 -2.13 3.99
CA PHE A 292 -0.41 -2.56 3.75
C PHE A 292 0.55 -1.38 3.67
N ARG A 293 1.84 -1.68 3.78
CA ARG A 293 2.93 -0.75 3.45
C ARG A 293 3.87 -1.33 2.42
N LEU A 294 4.69 -0.48 1.83
CA LEU A 294 5.65 -0.86 0.81
C LEU A 294 6.98 -1.28 1.43
N ALA A 295 7.63 -2.23 0.78
CA ALA A 295 9.05 -2.51 0.95
C ALA A 295 9.72 -2.59 -0.43
N ARG A 296 11.06 -2.54 -0.49
CA ARG A 296 11.87 -2.77 -1.68
C ARG A 296 13.21 -3.39 -1.30
N ASN A 297 13.77 -4.15 -2.22
CA ASN A 297 15.16 -4.58 -2.12
C ASN A 297 16.09 -3.38 -2.39
N ILE A 298 17.28 -3.40 -1.82
CA ILE A 298 18.38 -2.50 -2.19
C ILE A 298 19.21 -3.18 -3.29
N SER A 299 19.68 -2.37 -4.24
CA SER A 299 20.57 -2.84 -5.33
C SER A 299 21.95 -3.19 -4.82
#